data_31d147a7fe67945979f0fe700d8de88d
#
_entry.id   31d147a7fe67945979f0fe700d8de88d
#
_cell.length_a   1.000
_cell.length_b   1.000
_cell.length_c   1.000
_cell.angle_alpha   90.00
_cell.angle_beta   90.00
_cell.angle_gamma   90.00
#
_symmetry.space_group_name_H-M   'P 1'
#
loop_
_entity.id
_entity.type
_entity.pdbx_description
1 polymer ?
#
loop_
_entity_poly.entity_id
_entity_poly.type
_entity_poly.pdbx_seq_one_letter_code
_entity_poly.pdbx_strand_id
1 'polypeptide(L)'
;MSVFISTFQSVAVLLGIGVLGFWIIRKRILPGDILGLLSPLALDVALPSLIFVKIIRDFSPSESPDWWQLPIWCFFFMACAAALTFIAMFISKRGTRREFAISLFYQNAIFFPLAIIGGMYGDDSPYLVFLFLFTIFYPAFFFGTYHFFFKEEEKRGLDWKKIIHPVLMATLLAIAIRLVGIQDVIPGFVVSALALVGGMTIPLLMVILGGNIYMDFHQKGQLRLVEITKFVIVKNIVFPLVFLGILLVARPAYHIALLVLLESAIPPVTAVPLVTERSGGNRAMVNQFLVASFIFSLISISVMVWLFSLFFIPL
;
A
#
# COMPACT_ATOMS: atom_id res chain seq x y z
N MET A 1 -15.78 19.22 -5.79
CA MET A 1 -16.57 18.64 -4.67
C MET A 1 -16.86 17.15 -4.91
N SER A 2 -17.16 16.73 -6.12
CA SER A 2 -17.36 15.31 -6.50
C SER A 2 -16.13 14.42 -6.19
N VAL A 3 -14.92 14.87 -6.53
CA VAL A 3 -13.66 14.12 -6.30
C VAL A 3 -13.42 13.86 -4.80
N PHE A 4 -13.62 14.87 -3.94
CA PHE A 4 -13.51 14.70 -2.49
C PHE A 4 -14.50 13.65 -1.98
N ILE A 5 -15.77 13.73 -2.38
CA ILE A 5 -16.82 12.80 -1.92
C ILE A 5 -16.51 11.39 -2.39
N SER A 6 -16.14 11.20 -3.66
CA SER A 6 -15.80 9.89 -4.21
C SER A 6 -14.61 9.26 -3.48
N THR A 7 -13.53 10.02 -3.26
CA THR A 7 -12.36 9.55 -2.51
C THR A 7 -12.73 9.23 -1.06
N PHE A 8 -13.51 10.10 -0.40
CA PHE A 8 -13.96 9.88 0.97
C PHE A 8 -14.78 8.59 1.08
N GLN A 9 -15.72 8.35 0.17
CA GLN A 9 -16.52 7.14 0.13
C GLN A 9 -15.65 5.89 -0.05
N SER A 10 -14.67 5.93 -0.96
CA SER A 10 -13.73 4.81 -1.20
C SER A 10 -12.94 4.47 0.06
N VAL A 11 -12.37 5.48 0.74
CA VAL A 11 -11.63 5.27 2.00
C VAL A 11 -12.57 4.83 3.13
N ALA A 12 -13.81 5.36 3.18
CA ALA A 12 -14.80 4.97 4.18
C ALA A 12 -15.23 3.51 4.04
N VAL A 13 -15.35 2.99 2.82
CA VAL A 13 -15.62 1.57 2.56
C VAL A 13 -14.50 0.69 3.12
N LEU A 14 -13.24 1.05 2.89
CA LEU A 14 -12.09 0.33 3.45
C LEU A 14 -12.13 0.32 4.99
N LEU A 15 -12.36 1.50 5.59
CA LEU A 15 -12.50 1.61 7.03
C LEU A 15 -13.65 0.78 7.56
N GLY A 16 -14.79 0.77 6.87
CA GLY A 16 -15.98 -0.02 7.23
C GLY A 16 -15.67 -1.52 7.27
N ILE A 17 -14.98 -2.04 6.26
CA ILE A 17 -14.55 -3.46 6.23
C ILE A 17 -13.52 -3.72 7.34
N GLY A 18 -12.60 -2.78 7.59
CA GLY A 18 -11.65 -2.86 8.72
C GLY A 18 -12.37 -2.90 10.08
N VAL A 19 -13.40 -2.07 10.29
CA VAL A 19 -14.23 -2.10 11.50
C VAL A 19 -14.96 -3.43 11.63
N LEU A 20 -15.48 -4.00 10.54
CA LEU A 20 -16.06 -5.33 10.52
C LEU A 20 -15.05 -6.40 10.94
N GLY A 21 -13.83 -6.37 10.40
CA GLY A 21 -12.74 -7.27 10.79
C GLY A 21 -12.40 -7.16 12.29
N PHE A 22 -12.28 -5.93 12.81
CA PHE A 22 -12.11 -5.68 14.23
C PHE A 22 -13.24 -6.30 15.06
N TRP A 23 -14.49 -6.11 14.65
CA TRP A 23 -15.66 -6.63 15.35
C TRP A 23 -15.74 -8.16 15.34
N ILE A 24 -15.42 -8.82 14.20
CA ILE A 24 -15.40 -10.28 14.05
C ILE A 24 -14.46 -10.91 15.08
N ILE A 25 -13.23 -10.39 15.19
CA ILE A 25 -12.24 -10.91 16.16
C ILE A 25 -12.63 -10.56 17.61
N ARG A 26 -13.12 -9.34 17.85
CA ARG A 26 -13.61 -8.92 19.18
C ARG A 26 -14.72 -9.80 19.70
N LYS A 27 -15.66 -10.18 18.85
CA LYS A 27 -16.80 -11.06 19.20
C LYS A 27 -16.42 -12.54 19.19
N ARG A 28 -15.16 -12.88 18.89
CA ARG A 28 -14.67 -14.26 18.77
C ARG A 28 -15.48 -15.10 17.78
N ILE A 29 -16.05 -14.48 16.76
CA ILE A 29 -16.66 -15.18 15.62
C ILE A 29 -15.59 -15.99 14.91
N LEU A 30 -14.40 -15.39 14.75
CA LEU A 30 -13.17 -16.06 14.33
C LEU A 30 -12.10 -15.90 15.44
N PRO A 31 -11.29 -16.92 15.70
CA PRO A 31 -10.16 -16.81 16.62
C PRO A 31 -9.08 -15.90 16.02
N GLY A 32 -8.31 -15.20 16.89
CA GLY A 32 -7.26 -14.28 16.41
C GLY A 32 -6.17 -14.94 15.57
N ASP A 33 -5.86 -16.20 15.84
CA ASP A 33 -4.82 -16.95 15.11
C ASP A 33 -5.18 -17.18 13.64
N ILE A 34 -6.47 -17.10 13.26
CA ILE A 34 -6.91 -17.23 11.87
C ILE A 34 -6.31 -16.16 10.97
N LEU A 35 -5.99 -14.98 11.52
CA LEU A 35 -5.40 -13.88 10.74
C LEU A 35 -4.06 -14.27 10.14
N GLY A 36 -3.28 -15.10 10.85
CA GLY A 36 -2.02 -15.64 10.35
C GLY A 36 -2.21 -16.63 9.19
N LEU A 37 -3.35 -17.35 9.15
CA LEU A 37 -3.69 -18.29 8.06
C LEU A 37 -4.32 -17.57 6.88
N LEU A 38 -5.11 -16.51 7.12
CA LEU A 38 -5.74 -15.73 6.06
C LEU A 38 -4.73 -14.85 5.30
N SER A 39 -3.64 -14.42 5.96
CA SER A 39 -2.64 -13.56 5.34
C SER A 39 -1.96 -14.18 4.12
N PRO A 40 -1.45 -15.43 4.14
CA PRO A 40 -0.92 -16.09 2.94
C PRO A 40 -1.97 -16.27 1.84
N LEU A 41 -3.22 -16.62 2.19
CA LEU A 41 -4.31 -16.72 1.22
C LEU A 41 -4.53 -15.38 0.50
N ALA A 42 -4.51 -14.28 1.23
CA ALA A 42 -4.69 -12.95 0.65
C ALA A 42 -3.49 -12.51 -0.20
N LEU A 43 -2.26 -12.71 0.31
CA LEU A 43 -1.04 -12.17 -0.29
C LEU A 43 -0.41 -13.06 -1.35
N ASP A 44 -0.50 -14.39 -1.19
CA ASP A 44 0.20 -15.34 -2.05
C ASP A 44 -0.73 -15.98 -3.09
N VAL A 45 -2.06 -15.83 -2.92
CA VAL A 45 -3.06 -16.41 -3.84
C VAL A 45 -3.98 -15.33 -4.41
N ALA A 46 -4.76 -14.64 -3.56
CA ALA A 46 -5.78 -13.72 -4.05
C ALA A 46 -5.18 -12.50 -4.77
N LEU A 47 -4.20 -11.84 -4.17
CA LEU A 47 -3.56 -10.65 -4.77
C LEU A 47 -2.83 -10.97 -6.08
N PRO A 48 -1.99 -12.02 -6.20
CA PRO A 48 -1.40 -12.40 -7.47
C PRO A 48 -2.45 -12.72 -8.55
N SER A 49 -3.55 -13.38 -8.17
CA SER A 49 -4.65 -13.67 -9.09
C SER A 49 -5.32 -12.40 -9.60
N LEU A 50 -5.57 -11.44 -8.73
CA LEU A 50 -6.13 -10.14 -9.10
C LEU A 50 -5.23 -9.39 -10.09
N ILE A 51 -3.94 -9.29 -9.76
CA ILE A 51 -2.95 -8.59 -10.59
C ILE A 51 -2.82 -9.25 -11.95
N PHE A 52 -2.68 -10.58 -11.98
CA PHE A 52 -2.58 -11.35 -13.21
C PHE A 52 -3.78 -11.07 -14.12
N VAL A 53 -5.01 -11.22 -13.61
CA VAL A 53 -6.23 -11.02 -14.37
C VAL A 53 -6.34 -9.59 -14.89
N LYS A 54 -6.06 -8.60 -14.06
CA LYS A 54 -6.11 -7.19 -14.46
C LYS A 54 -5.11 -6.86 -15.57
N ILE A 55 -3.89 -7.34 -15.49
CA ILE A 55 -2.89 -7.13 -16.54
C ILE A 55 -3.29 -7.89 -17.82
N ILE A 56 -3.73 -9.14 -17.72
CA ILE A 56 -4.14 -9.93 -18.90
C ILE A 56 -5.32 -9.28 -19.63
N ARG A 57 -6.32 -8.73 -18.92
CA ARG A 57 -7.51 -8.13 -19.53
C ARG A 57 -7.26 -6.71 -20.02
N ASP A 58 -6.66 -5.89 -19.17
CA ASP A 58 -6.74 -4.43 -19.28
C ASP A 58 -5.41 -3.78 -19.72
N PHE A 59 -4.28 -4.52 -19.74
CA PHE A 59 -3.00 -3.98 -20.18
C PHE A 59 -2.81 -4.12 -21.67
N SER A 60 -2.62 -2.99 -22.38
CA SER A 60 -2.25 -2.94 -23.80
C SER A 60 -0.94 -2.19 -23.97
N PRO A 61 0.17 -2.90 -24.28
CA PRO A 61 1.47 -2.25 -24.51
C PRO A 61 1.47 -1.24 -25.66
N SER A 62 0.62 -1.46 -26.68
CA SER A 62 0.48 -0.57 -27.83
C SER A 62 -0.26 0.74 -27.49
N GLU A 63 -1.21 0.70 -26.57
CA GLU A 63 -1.95 1.88 -26.11
C GLU A 63 -1.23 2.64 -24.99
N SER A 64 -0.31 1.97 -24.31
CA SER A 64 0.48 2.55 -23.22
C SER A 64 1.97 2.30 -23.44
N PRO A 65 2.60 2.89 -24.50
CA PRO A 65 3.99 2.60 -24.86
C PRO A 65 4.99 3.03 -23.77
N ASP A 66 4.61 3.97 -22.94
CA ASP A 66 5.45 4.53 -21.86
C ASP A 66 5.29 3.81 -20.50
N TRP A 67 4.64 2.64 -20.48
CA TRP A 67 4.38 1.87 -19.26
C TRP A 67 5.65 1.58 -18.43
N TRP A 68 6.79 1.42 -19.08
CA TRP A 68 8.09 1.16 -18.46
C TRP A 68 8.58 2.32 -17.58
N GLN A 69 8.03 3.53 -17.75
CA GLN A 69 8.33 4.68 -16.89
C GLN A 69 7.75 4.53 -15.50
N LEU A 70 6.66 3.77 -15.33
CA LEU A 70 5.98 3.61 -14.05
C LEU A 70 6.88 3.04 -12.94
N PRO A 71 7.61 1.93 -13.14
CA PRO A 71 8.58 1.46 -12.15
C PRO A 71 9.69 2.47 -11.86
N ILE A 72 10.14 3.23 -12.85
CA ILE A 72 11.17 4.26 -12.66
C ILE A 72 10.66 5.38 -11.77
N TRP A 73 9.42 5.84 -11.99
CA TRP A 73 8.79 6.82 -11.13
C TRP A 73 8.56 6.31 -9.71
N CYS A 74 8.30 5.01 -9.54
CA CYS A 74 8.25 4.40 -8.21
C CYS A 74 9.61 4.50 -7.50
N PHE A 75 10.71 4.16 -8.17
CA PHE A 75 12.06 4.32 -7.59
C PHE A 75 12.40 5.78 -7.27
N PHE A 76 12.03 6.71 -8.15
CA PHE A 76 12.18 8.15 -7.88
C PHE A 76 11.37 8.57 -6.65
N PHE A 77 10.10 8.16 -6.57
CA PHE A 77 9.26 8.39 -5.40
C PHE A 77 9.93 7.86 -4.13
N MET A 78 10.43 6.62 -4.15
CA MET A 78 11.07 6.00 -3.00
C MET A 78 12.36 6.71 -2.59
N ALA A 79 13.16 7.19 -3.53
CA ALA A 79 14.35 7.97 -3.25
C ALA A 79 14.00 9.30 -2.55
N CYS A 80 13.00 10.03 -3.06
CA CYS A 80 12.49 11.25 -2.43
C CYS A 80 11.89 10.97 -1.04
N ALA A 81 11.12 9.88 -0.89
CA ALA A 81 10.55 9.45 0.38
C ALA A 81 11.64 9.09 1.40
N ALA A 82 12.73 8.44 0.96
CA ALA A 82 13.87 8.14 1.82
C ALA A 82 14.55 9.42 2.33
N ALA A 83 14.81 10.39 1.44
CA ALA A 83 15.39 11.68 1.80
C ALA A 83 14.50 12.44 2.80
N LEU A 84 13.19 12.50 2.51
CA LEU A 84 12.23 13.17 3.38
C LEU A 84 12.09 12.45 4.73
N THR A 85 12.09 11.13 4.75
CA THR A 85 12.08 10.32 5.98
C THR A 85 13.33 10.57 6.81
N PHE A 86 14.51 10.62 6.18
CA PHE A 86 15.77 10.89 6.86
C PHE A 86 15.75 12.27 7.56
N ILE A 87 15.16 13.27 6.94
CA ILE A 87 14.99 14.60 7.54
C ILE A 87 13.93 14.56 8.65
N ALA A 88 12.76 14.00 8.37
CA ALA A 88 11.62 14.02 9.27
C ALA A 88 11.79 13.14 10.52
N MET A 89 12.60 12.09 10.48
CA MET A 89 12.83 11.23 11.63
C MET A 89 13.41 11.96 12.86
N PHE A 90 14.07 13.11 12.65
CA PHE A 90 14.62 13.90 13.73
C PHE A 90 13.58 14.67 14.54
N ILE A 91 12.35 14.80 14.03
CA ILE A 91 11.18 15.33 14.75
C ILE A 91 10.77 14.41 15.92
N SER A 92 10.99 13.10 15.76
CA SER A 92 10.72 12.09 16.78
C SER A 92 11.82 12.01 17.83
N LYS A 93 11.44 11.60 19.06
CA LYS A 93 12.41 11.38 20.15
C LYS A 93 13.41 10.28 19.78
N ARG A 94 14.64 10.36 20.31
CA ARG A 94 15.72 9.40 20.00
C ARG A 94 15.30 7.92 20.18
N GLY A 95 14.50 7.62 21.21
CA GLY A 95 14.06 6.26 21.51
C GLY A 95 12.93 5.72 20.63
N THR A 96 12.36 6.53 19.70
CA THR A 96 11.26 6.14 18.80
C THR A 96 11.54 6.46 17.33
N ARG A 97 12.76 6.94 17.02
CA ARG A 97 13.12 7.37 15.68
C ARG A 97 13.07 6.27 14.63
N ARG A 98 13.46 5.06 15.01
CA ARG A 98 13.49 3.92 14.08
C ARG A 98 12.09 3.51 13.70
N GLU A 99 11.23 3.39 14.70
CA GLU A 99 9.81 3.08 14.52
C GLU A 99 9.11 4.17 13.71
N PHE A 100 9.43 5.44 13.99
CA PHE A 100 8.92 6.58 13.24
C PHE A 100 9.38 6.53 11.77
N ALA A 101 10.67 6.31 11.54
CA ALA A 101 11.25 6.29 10.20
C ALA A 101 10.72 5.12 9.35
N ILE A 102 10.70 3.89 9.88
CA ILE A 102 10.20 2.74 9.14
C ILE A 102 8.71 2.88 8.80
N SER A 103 7.90 3.39 9.74
CA SER A 103 6.48 3.64 9.52
C SER A 103 6.24 4.78 8.51
N LEU A 104 7.13 5.78 8.47
CA LEU A 104 7.01 6.90 7.56
C LEU A 104 7.39 6.51 6.13
N PHE A 105 8.42 5.67 5.99
CA PHE A 105 8.99 5.29 4.71
C PHE A 105 8.18 4.23 3.96
N TYR A 106 7.71 3.17 4.65
CA TYR A 106 6.96 2.11 4.01
C TYR A 106 5.46 2.32 4.09
N GLN A 107 4.88 2.73 2.98
CA GLN A 107 3.45 2.95 2.81
C GLN A 107 2.73 1.69 2.32
N ASN A 108 1.41 1.66 2.46
CA ASN A 108 0.54 0.57 1.99
C ASN A 108 0.28 0.68 0.48
N ALA A 109 1.34 0.54 -0.31
CA ALA A 109 1.45 0.90 -1.72
C ALA A 109 0.45 0.21 -2.67
N ILE A 110 -0.18 -0.90 -2.27
CA ILE A 110 -1.07 -1.64 -3.15
C ILE A 110 -2.53 -1.50 -2.71
N PHE A 111 -2.83 -1.77 -1.43
CA PHE A 111 -4.22 -1.99 -1.01
C PHE A 111 -5.04 -0.71 -0.91
N PHE A 112 -4.46 0.36 -0.39
CA PHE A 112 -5.15 1.65 -0.34
C PHE A 112 -5.35 2.27 -1.72
N PRO A 113 -4.30 2.40 -2.56
CA PRO A 113 -4.48 2.92 -3.90
C PRO A 113 -5.44 2.07 -4.74
N LEU A 114 -5.37 0.74 -4.64
CA LEU A 114 -6.26 -0.18 -5.34
C LEU A 114 -7.74 0.13 -5.07
N ALA A 115 -8.10 0.26 -3.79
CA ALA A 115 -9.48 0.53 -3.43
C ALA A 115 -9.91 1.98 -3.71
N ILE A 116 -9.00 2.95 -3.57
CA ILE A 116 -9.29 4.36 -3.89
C ILE A 116 -9.50 4.50 -5.40
N ILE A 117 -8.61 3.93 -6.22
CA ILE A 117 -8.71 3.98 -7.68
C ILE A 117 -9.97 3.25 -8.15
N GLY A 118 -10.23 2.03 -7.64
CA GLY A 118 -11.44 1.28 -7.96
C GLY A 118 -12.72 2.04 -7.59
N GLY A 119 -12.76 2.68 -6.42
CA GLY A 119 -13.90 3.48 -5.98
C GLY A 119 -14.08 4.80 -6.74
N MET A 120 -13.01 5.42 -7.23
CA MET A 120 -13.08 6.69 -7.97
C MET A 120 -13.32 6.50 -9.47
N TYR A 121 -12.71 5.47 -10.07
CA TYR A 121 -12.66 5.30 -11.52
C TYR A 121 -13.31 3.99 -12.00
N GLY A 122 -13.77 3.16 -11.06
CA GLY A 122 -14.34 1.85 -11.34
C GLY A 122 -13.29 0.72 -11.40
N ASP A 123 -13.79 -0.51 -11.27
CA ASP A 123 -12.94 -1.71 -11.21
C ASP A 123 -12.23 -2.02 -12.54
N ASP A 124 -12.75 -1.53 -13.67
CA ASP A 124 -12.16 -1.74 -15.00
C ASP A 124 -11.25 -0.56 -15.43
N SER A 125 -10.90 0.30 -14.49
CA SER A 125 -10.04 1.45 -14.74
C SER A 125 -8.61 1.05 -15.12
N PRO A 126 -8.01 1.63 -16.19
CA PRO A 126 -6.63 1.39 -16.56
C PRO A 126 -5.62 1.84 -15.48
N TYR A 127 -6.04 2.75 -14.59
CA TYR A 127 -5.19 3.18 -13.47
C TYR A 127 -4.87 2.05 -12.49
N LEU A 128 -5.67 0.99 -12.42
CA LEU A 128 -5.37 -0.20 -11.62
C LEU A 128 -4.18 -0.98 -12.22
N VAL A 129 -4.12 -1.10 -13.53
CA VAL A 129 -2.96 -1.71 -14.21
C VAL A 129 -1.71 -0.84 -13.97
N PHE A 130 -1.83 0.47 -14.13
CA PHE A 130 -0.71 1.39 -13.87
C PHE A 130 -0.22 1.33 -12.43
N LEU A 131 -1.10 1.13 -11.45
CA LEU A 131 -0.72 0.89 -10.06
C LEU A 131 0.15 -0.37 -9.91
N PHE A 132 -0.25 -1.47 -10.53
CA PHE A 132 0.50 -2.73 -10.44
C PHE A 132 1.86 -2.65 -11.15
N LEU A 133 1.93 -1.95 -12.27
CA LEU A 133 3.19 -1.70 -12.97
C LEU A 133 4.10 -0.75 -12.17
N PHE A 134 3.53 0.27 -11.55
CA PHE A 134 4.26 1.20 -10.69
C PHE A 134 4.87 0.48 -9.48
N THR A 135 4.11 -0.39 -8.83
CA THR A 135 4.49 -1.06 -7.59
C THR A 135 5.14 -2.43 -7.77
N ILE A 136 5.46 -2.84 -9.01
CA ILE A 136 5.96 -4.19 -9.33
C ILE A 136 7.14 -4.65 -8.47
N PHE A 137 8.08 -3.75 -8.18
CA PHE A 137 9.26 -4.05 -7.37
C PHE A 137 9.10 -3.71 -5.89
N TYR A 138 7.96 -3.11 -5.50
CA TYR A 138 7.75 -2.64 -4.13
C TYR A 138 7.82 -3.75 -3.07
N PRO A 139 7.19 -4.94 -3.25
CA PRO A 139 7.31 -6.02 -2.28
C PRO A 139 8.75 -6.51 -2.10
N ALA A 140 9.49 -6.69 -3.22
CA ALA A 140 10.90 -7.09 -3.19
C ALA A 140 11.76 -6.04 -2.48
N PHE A 141 11.50 -4.77 -2.76
CA PHE A 141 12.18 -3.65 -2.11
C PHE A 141 11.89 -3.62 -0.60
N PHE A 142 10.63 -3.74 -0.18
CA PHE A 142 10.25 -3.78 1.23
C PHE A 142 10.98 -4.89 1.98
N PHE A 143 10.87 -6.13 1.50
CA PHE A 143 11.50 -7.28 2.15
C PHE A 143 13.03 -7.28 2.06
N GLY A 144 13.60 -6.63 1.05
CA GLY A 144 15.05 -6.49 0.87
C GLY A 144 15.67 -5.40 1.73
N THR A 145 14.90 -4.40 2.20
CA THR A 145 15.49 -3.17 2.78
C THR A 145 14.99 -2.81 4.18
N TYR A 146 13.90 -3.40 4.70
CA TYR A 146 13.36 -3.04 6.03
C TYR A 146 14.39 -3.21 7.17
N HIS A 147 15.30 -4.17 7.05
CA HIS A 147 16.33 -4.44 8.05
C HIS A 147 17.33 -3.28 8.24
N PHE A 148 17.49 -2.38 7.27
CA PHE A 148 18.36 -1.21 7.41
C PHE A 148 17.90 -0.22 8.50
N PHE A 149 16.65 -0.29 8.92
CA PHE A 149 16.12 0.55 9.99
C PHE A 149 16.50 0.05 11.40
N PHE A 150 16.90 -1.23 11.51
CA PHE A 150 17.25 -1.86 12.77
C PHE A 150 18.69 -2.37 12.72
N LYS A 151 19.40 -2.28 13.85
CA LYS A 151 20.70 -2.91 13.99
C LYS A 151 20.46 -4.41 14.28
N GLU A 152 20.44 -5.23 13.27
CA GLU A 152 20.53 -6.67 13.47
C GLU A 152 21.98 -7.06 13.75
N GLU A 153 22.22 -7.74 14.88
CA GLU A 153 23.53 -8.33 15.21
C GLU A 153 23.84 -9.59 14.36
N GLU A 154 22.83 -10.21 13.78
CA GLU A 154 22.99 -11.34 12.86
C GLU A 154 22.90 -10.88 11.41
N LYS A 155 23.96 -11.14 10.64
CA LYS A 155 23.99 -11.05 9.17
C LYS A 155 23.04 -12.10 8.58
N ARG A 156 21.73 -11.85 8.58
CA ARG A 156 20.81 -12.61 7.75
C ARG A 156 21.07 -12.23 6.31
N GLY A 157 21.63 -13.17 5.54
CA GLY A 157 21.80 -12.99 4.09
C GLY A 157 20.46 -12.66 3.42
N LEU A 158 20.50 -12.02 2.25
CA LEU A 158 19.31 -11.76 1.43
C LEU A 158 18.49 -13.06 1.29
N ASP A 159 17.27 -13.04 1.79
CA ASP A 159 16.33 -14.14 1.67
C ASP A 159 15.66 -14.07 0.28
N TRP A 160 16.30 -14.67 -0.70
CA TRP A 160 15.83 -14.70 -2.10
C TRP A 160 14.39 -15.21 -2.24
N LYS A 161 13.94 -16.09 -1.32
CA LYS A 161 12.56 -16.60 -1.31
C LYS A 161 11.53 -15.51 -1.00
N LYS A 162 11.92 -14.49 -0.23
CA LYS A 162 11.05 -13.34 0.07
C LYS A 162 11.07 -12.29 -1.03
N ILE A 163 12.14 -12.24 -1.82
CA ILE A 163 12.28 -11.33 -2.96
C ILE A 163 11.46 -11.86 -4.14
N ILE A 164 11.52 -13.18 -4.41
CA ILE A 164 10.70 -13.84 -5.44
C ILE A 164 9.31 -14.12 -4.87
N HIS A 165 8.55 -13.04 -4.67
CA HIS A 165 7.19 -13.12 -4.13
C HIS A 165 6.18 -13.47 -5.23
N PRO A 166 5.09 -14.24 -4.94
CA PRO A 166 4.05 -14.59 -5.91
C PRO A 166 3.48 -13.40 -6.70
N VAL A 167 3.37 -12.24 -6.06
CA VAL A 167 2.94 -10.98 -6.69
C VAL A 167 3.89 -10.59 -7.85
N LEU A 168 5.19 -10.59 -7.60
CA LEU A 168 6.19 -10.26 -8.64
C LEU A 168 6.12 -11.26 -9.81
N MET A 169 6.04 -12.55 -9.51
CA MET A 169 5.95 -13.60 -10.52
C MET A 169 4.69 -13.48 -11.37
N ALA A 170 3.53 -13.27 -10.74
CA ALA A 170 2.25 -13.08 -11.45
C ALA A 170 2.30 -11.84 -12.35
N THR A 171 2.85 -10.74 -11.86
CA THR A 171 2.97 -9.50 -12.62
C THR A 171 3.89 -9.67 -13.82
N LEU A 172 5.11 -10.22 -13.62
CA LEU A 172 6.06 -10.43 -14.72
C LEU A 172 5.52 -11.41 -15.77
N LEU A 173 4.87 -12.49 -15.32
CA LEU A 173 4.27 -13.47 -16.22
C LEU A 173 3.16 -12.84 -17.06
N ALA A 174 2.25 -12.08 -16.44
CA ALA A 174 1.17 -11.41 -17.14
C ALA A 174 1.70 -10.38 -18.16
N ILE A 175 2.71 -9.58 -17.79
CA ILE A 175 3.35 -8.63 -18.70
C ILE A 175 4.00 -9.37 -19.87
N ALA A 176 4.75 -10.45 -19.62
CA ALA A 176 5.40 -11.23 -20.67
C ALA A 176 4.38 -11.79 -21.68
N ILE A 177 3.25 -12.35 -21.19
CA ILE A 177 2.17 -12.85 -22.04
C ILE A 177 1.59 -11.75 -22.92
N ARG A 178 1.36 -10.55 -22.37
CA ARG A 178 0.82 -9.41 -23.11
C ARG A 178 1.81 -8.81 -24.11
N LEU A 179 3.10 -8.78 -23.78
CA LEU A 179 4.16 -8.32 -24.70
C LEU A 179 4.34 -9.27 -25.89
N VAL A 180 4.22 -10.59 -25.67
CA VAL A 180 4.28 -11.60 -26.73
C VAL A 180 2.98 -11.67 -27.54
N GLY A 181 1.85 -11.18 -26.99
CA GLY A 181 0.55 -11.18 -27.67
C GLY A 181 -0.17 -12.53 -27.62
N ILE A 182 0.11 -13.40 -26.65
CA ILE A 182 -0.46 -14.75 -26.53
C ILE A 182 -1.55 -14.86 -25.44
N GLN A 183 -2.13 -13.76 -25.01
CA GLN A 183 -3.17 -13.75 -23.94
C GLN A 183 -4.41 -14.60 -24.33
N ASP A 184 -4.72 -14.72 -25.61
CA ASP A 184 -5.90 -15.46 -26.09
C ASP A 184 -5.72 -16.98 -26.00
N VAL A 185 -4.50 -17.46 -25.76
CA VAL A 185 -4.22 -18.89 -25.49
C VAL A 185 -4.72 -19.30 -24.11
N ILE A 186 -4.90 -18.34 -23.19
CA ILE A 186 -5.37 -18.63 -21.83
C ILE A 186 -6.89 -18.90 -21.90
N PRO A 187 -7.36 -20.09 -21.46
CA PRO A 187 -8.79 -20.39 -21.49
C PRO A 187 -9.58 -19.41 -20.63
N GLY A 188 -10.71 -18.90 -21.16
CA GLY A 188 -11.52 -17.89 -20.47
C GLY A 188 -12.02 -18.33 -19.09
N PHE A 189 -12.27 -19.63 -18.88
CA PHE A 189 -12.67 -20.16 -17.57
C PHE A 189 -11.56 -20.02 -16.51
N VAL A 190 -10.27 -20.12 -16.91
CA VAL A 190 -9.13 -19.93 -16.00
C VAL A 190 -9.08 -18.47 -15.56
N VAL A 191 -9.19 -17.53 -16.50
CA VAL A 191 -9.22 -16.08 -16.21
C VAL A 191 -10.39 -15.74 -15.31
N SER A 192 -11.57 -16.34 -15.54
CA SER A 192 -12.76 -16.14 -14.71
C SER A 192 -12.60 -16.70 -13.30
N ALA A 193 -12.02 -17.89 -13.15
CA ALA A 193 -11.73 -18.48 -11.84
C ALA A 193 -10.75 -17.62 -11.05
N LEU A 194 -9.65 -17.18 -11.68
CA LEU A 194 -8.68 -16.29 -11.06
C LEU A 194 -9.30 -14.91 -10.71
N ALA A 195 -10.24 -14.40 -11.51
CA ALA A 195 -10.96 -13.16 -11.22
C ALA A 195 -11.80 -13.28 -9.94
N LEU A 196 -12.51 -14.40 -9.75
CA LEU A 196 -13.29 -14.65 -8.53
C LEU A 196 -12.39 -14.73 -7.29
N VAL A 197 -11.27 -15.45 -7.39
CA VAL A 197 -10.27 -15.52 -6.30
C VAL A 197 -9.66 -14.15 -6.04
N GLY A 198 -9.29 -13.41 -7.09
CA GLY A 198 -8.74 -12.07 -7.02
C GLY A 198 -9.69 -11.08 -6.36
N GLY A 199 -11.00 -11.20 -6.61
CA GLY A 199 -12.02 -10.34 -6.00
C GLY A 199 -12.09 -10.43 -4.47
N MET A 200 -11.54 -11.49 -3.85
CA MET A 200 -11.44 -11.61 -2.39
C MET A 200 -10.33 -10.75 -1.79
N THR A 201 -9.41 -10.22 -2.59
CA THR A 201 -8.19 -9.55 -2.11
C THR A 201 -8.48 -8.40 -1.15
N ILE A 202 -9.23 -7.38 -1.59
CA ILE A 202 -9.49 -6.18 -0.78
C ILE A 202 -10.29 -6.51 0.49
N PRO A 203 -11.46 -7.22 0.41
CA PRO A 203 -12.21 -7.56 1.60
C PRO A 203 -11.38 -8.33 2.62
N LEU A 204 -10.64 -9.33 2.17
CA LEU A 204 -9.85 -10.20 3.04
C LEU A 204 -8.74 -9.43 3.75
N LEU A 205 -8.00 -8.59 3.03
CA LEU A 205 -6.93 -7.78 3.60
C LEU A 205 -7.43 -6.73 4.58
N MET A 206 -8.60 -6.12 4.32
CA MET A 206 -9.19 -5.17 5.26
C MET A 206 -9.72 -5.85 6.53
N VAL A 207 -10.29 -7.05 6.41
CA VAL A 207 -10.67 -7.86 7.59
C VAL A 207 -9.45 -8.24 8.42
N ILE A 208 -8.35 -8.66 7.76
CA ILE A 208 -7.08 -8.97 8.44
C ILE A 208 -6.54 -7.73 9.14
N LEU A 209 -6.54 -6.57 8.47
CA LEU A 209 -6.10 -5.30 9.07
C LEU A 209 -6.91 -4.97 10.32
N GLY A 210 -8.24 -4.99 10.23
CA GLY A 210 -9.12 -4.68 11.37
C GLY A 210 -8.94 -5.66 12.53
N GLY A 211 -8.80 -6.95 12.21
CA GLY A 211 -8.52 -8.00 13.20
C GLY A 211 -7.18 -7.80 13.89
N ASN A 212 -6.12 -7.47 13.16
CA ASN A 212 -4.81 -7.17 13.73
C ASN A 212 -4.86 -5.93 14.63
N ILE A 213 -5.59 -4.88 14.23
CA ILE A 213 -5.80 -3.70 15.09
C ILE A 213 -6.43 -4.12 16.43
N TYR A 214 -7.45 -4.99 16.42
CA TYR A 214 -8.04 -5.47 17.68
C TYR A 214 -7.02 -6.23 18.54
N MET A 215 -6.26 -7.17 17.96
CA MET A 215 -5.26 -7.96 18.68
C MET A 215 -4.19 -7.06 19.31
N ASP A 216 -3.73 -6.05 18.58
CA ASP A 216 -2.69 -5.14 19.03
C ASP A 216 -3.17 -4.15 20.09
N PHE A 217 -4.45 -3.71 20.05
CA PHE A 217 -5.04 -2.87 21.11
C PHE A 217 -5.10 -3.56 22.48
N HIS A 218 -5.13 -4.89 22.52
CA HIS A 218 -5.12 -5.66 23.78
C HIS A 218 -3.72 -5.85 24.37
N GLN A 219 -2.68 -5.60 23.61
CA GLN A 219 -1.31 -5.53 24.11
C GLN A 219 -1.13 -4.17 24.81
N LYS A 220 -1.09 -4.16 26.15
CA LYS A 220 -0.99 -2.98 27.01
C LYS A 220 0.28 -2.15 26.68
N GLY A 221 0.15 -1.23 25.74
CA GLY A 221 1.18 -0.22 25.44
C GLY A 221 0.76 1.16 25.97
N GLN A 222 1.68 1.92 26.53
CA GLN A 222 1.40 3.32 26.89
C GLN A 222 1.13 4.13 25.61
N LEU A 223 0.01 4.83 25.56
CA LEU A 223 -0.31 5.76 24.48
C LEU A 223 0.64 6.95 24.49
N ARG A 224 1.40 7.11 23.41
CA ARG A 224 2.35 8.23 23.26
C ARG A 224 1.77 9.29 22.34
N LEU A 225 0.72 9.98 22.79
CA LEU A 225 -0.05 10.93 21.98
C LEU A 225 0.80 11.96 21.23
N VAL A 226 1.85 12.51 21.88
CA VAL A 226 2.74 13.50 21.24
C VAL A 226 3.45 12.91 20.02
N GLU A 227 3.99 11.69 20.12
CA GLU A 227 4.70 11.05 18.99
C GLU A 227 3.71 10.63 17.90
N ILE A 228 2.50 10.17 18.27
CA ILE A 228 1.41 9.86 17.34
C ILE A 228 1.00 11.10 16.55
N THR A 229 0.78 12.23 17.23
CA THR A 229 0.39 13.49 16.57
C THR A 229 1.46 13.97 15.61
N LYS A 230 2.75 13.95 16.01
CA LYS A 230 3.87 14.27 15.11
C LYS A 230 3.86 13.38 13.88
N PHE A 231 3.69 12.07 14.07
CA PHE A 231 3.67 11.10 12.99
C PHE A 231 2.54 11.39 12.01
N VAL A 232 1.31 11.56 12.50
CA VAL A 232 0.12 11.83 11.68
C VAL A 232 0.30 13.12 10.88
N ILE A 233 0.79 14.20 11.51
CA ILE A 233 1.04 15.46 10.80
C ILE A 233 2.06 15.25 9.69
N VAL A 234 3.19 14.60 9.98
CA VAL A 234 4.24 14.39 8.99
C VAL A 234 3.75 13.46 7.87
N LYS A 235 3.17 12.30 8.21
CA LYS A 235 2.77 11.28 7.23
C LYS A 235 1.57 11.70 6.39
N ASN A 236 0.52 12.23 7.03
CA ASN A 236 -0.75 12.46 6.36
C ASN A 236 -0.92 13.89 5.80
N ILE A 237 -0.04 14.82 6.18
CA ILE A 237 -0.11 16.22 5.71
C ILE A 237 1.19 16.63 5.03
N VAL A 238 2.34 16.57 5.72
CA VAL A 238 3.61 17.08 5.19
C VAL A 238 4.08 16.28 3.98
N PHE A 239 4.06 14.95 4.08
CA PHE A 239 4.48 14.07 2.98
C PHE A 239 3.72 14.34 1.68
N PRO A 240 2.37 14.24 1.66
CA PRO A 240 1.64 14.47 0.41
C PRO A 240 1.74 15.91 -0.09
N LEU A 241 1.87 16.92 0.78
CA LEU A 241 2.09 18.31 0.34
C LEU A 241 3.46 18.49 -0.32
N VAL A 242 4.52 17.90 0.23
CA VAL A 242 5.86 17.95 -0.38
C VAL A 242 5.84 17.25 -1.75
N PHE A 243 5.22 16.07 -1.85
CA PHE A 243 5.11 15.36 -3.12
C PHE A 243 4.23 16.10 -4.12
N LEU A 244 3.14 16.72 -3.68
CA LEU A 244 2.34 17.60 -4.54
C LEU A 244 3.20 18.76 -5.09
N GLY A 245 4.04 19.37 -4.25
CA GLY A 245 4.99 20.39 -4.68
C GLY A 245 5.99 19.88 -5.73
N ILE A 246 6.55 18.68 -5.53
CA ILE A 246 7.44 18.03 -6.52
C ILE A 246 6.68 17.79 -7.84
N LEU A 247 5.45 17.30 -7.78
CA LEU A 247 4.62 17.03 -8.96
C LEU A 247 4.27 18.31 -9.74
N LEU A 248 4.02 19.43 -9.04
CA LEU A 248 3.76 20.73 -9.67
C LEU A 248 4.96 21.25 -10.45
N VAL A 249 6.17 20.90 -10.03
CA VAL A 249 7.41 21.25 -10.74
C VAL A 249 7.70 20.26 -11.87
N ALA A 250 7.64 18.97 -11.60
CA ALA A 250 8.00 17.92 -12.56
C ALA A 250 6.94 17.72 -13.68
N ARG A 251 5.67 18.01 -13.39
CA ARG A 251 4.53 17.88 -14.32
C ARG A 251 4.50 16.58 -15.14
N PRO A 252 4.61 15.41 -14.51
CA PRO A 252 4.50 14.14 -15.22
C PRO A 252 3.08 13.92 -15.75
N ALA A 253 2.88 12.87 -16.57
CA ALA A 253 1.56 12.47 -17.02
C ALA A 253 0.60 12.23 -15.83
N TYR A 254 -0.69 12.48 -16.04
CA TYR A 254 -1.72 12.44 -14.98
C TYR A 254 -1.69 11.15 -14.14
N HIS A 255 -1.62 9.99 -14.79
CA HIS A 255 -1.61 8.70 -14.12
C HIS A 255 -0.39 8.51 -13.21
N ILE A 256 0.80 8.99 -13.61
CA ILE A 256 2.01 8.97 -12.79
C ILE A 256 1.85 9.92 -11.60
N ALA A 257 1.37 11.14 -11.86
CA ALA A 257 1.14 12.13 -10.82
C ALA A 257 0.14 11.63 -9.77
N LEU A 258 -0.96 11.02 -10.20
CA LEU A 258 -1.97 10.43 -9.32
C LEU A 258 -1.38 9.33 -8.43
N LEU A 259 -0.60 8.40 -9.00
CA LEU A 259 0.03 7.32 -8.26
C LEU A 259 1.03 7.85 -7.22
N VAL A 260 1.92 8.76 -7.61
CA VAL A 260 2.90 9.36 -6.68
C VAL A 260 2.19 10.10 -5.54
N LEU A 261 1.12 10.84 -5.83
CA LEU A 261 0.35 11.52 -4.79
C LEU A 261 -0.29 10.51 -3.84
N LEU A 262 -1.00 9.50 -4.37
CA LEU A 262 -1.64 8.47 -3.54
C LEU A 262 -0.60 7.78 -2.65
N GLU A 263 0.51 7.32 -3.21
CA GLU A 263 1.60 6.68 -2.46
C GLU A 263 2.13 7.55 -1.32
N SER A 264 2.20 8.87 -1.52
CA SER A 264 2.64 9.79 -0.47
C SER A 264 1.62 9.98 0.65
N ALA A 265 0.32 9.92 0.32
CA ALA A 265 -0.79 10.25 1.22
C ALA A 265 -1.33 9.07 2.05
N ILE A 266 -1.08 7.84 1.61
CA ILE A 266 -1.61 6.62 2.25
C ILE A 266 -0.88 6.25 3.54
N PRO A 267 -1.54 5.53 4.48
CA PRO A 267 -0.94 5.11 5.74
C PRO A 267 0.17 4.06 5.54
N PRO A 268 0.93 3.74 6.62
CA PRO A 268 1.97 2.72 6.59
C PRO A 268 1.46 1.35 6.16
N VAL A 269 2.36 0.51 5.61
CA VAL A 269 2.01 -0.88 5.29
C VAL A 269 1.80 -1.71 6.56
N THR A 270 0.78 -2.55 6.53
CA THR A 270 0.36 -3.39 7.66
C THR A 270 1.40 -4.42 8.10
N ALA A 271 2.41 -4.68 7.29
CA ALA A 271 3.52 -5.57 7.63
C ALA A 271 4.59 -4.92 8.53
N VAL A 272 4.64 -3.58 8.62
CA VAL A 272 5.67 -2.87 9.41
C VAL A 272 5.68 -3.27 10.89
N PRO A 273 4.53 -3.41 11.61
CA PRO A 273 4.54 -3.87 12.99
C PRO A 273 5.22 -5.23 13.17
N LEU A 274 4.94 -6.17 12.28
CA LEU A 274 5.49 -7.52 12.34
C LEU A 274 7.00 -7.55 12.10
N VAL A 275 7.48 -6.84 11.08
CA VAL A 275 8.94 -6.78 10.81
C VAL A 275 9.68 -6.01 11.88
N THR A 276 9.05 -4.97 12.47
CA THR A 276 9.60 -4.23 13.61
C THR A 276 9.80 -5.12 14.83
N GLU A 277 8.79 -5.94 15.18
CA GLU A 277 8.89 -6.90 16.29
C GLU A 277 9.99 -7.92 16.07
N ARG A 278 10.06 -8.51 14.88
CA ARG A 278 11.09 -9.50 14.50
C ARG A 278 12.50 -8.91 14.52
N SER A 279 12.64 -7.62 14.33
CA SER A 279 13.91 -6.89 14.36
C SER A 279 14.19 -6.23 15.71
N GLY A 280 13.48 -6.64 16.79
CA GLY A 280 13.69 -6.14 18.15
C GLY A 280 13.23 -4.70 18.41
N GLY A 281 12.42 -4.12 17.51
CA GLY A 281 11.82 -2.81 17.66
C GLY A 281 10.50 -2.82 18.45
N ASN A 282 9.94 -1.63 18.69
CA ASN A 282 8.69 -1.46 19.45
C ASN A 282 7.45 -1.58 18.56
N ARG A 283 6.90 -2.81 18.45
CA ARG A 283 5.66 -3.11 17.71
C ARG A 283 4.48 -2.25 18.15
N ALA A 284 4.30 -2.07 19.46
CA ALA A 284 3.17 -1.29 19.98
C ALA A 284 3.21 0.16 19.51
N MET A 285 4.39 0.77 19.40
CA MET A 285 4.56 2.13 18.89
C MET A 285 4.21 2.25 17.40
N VAL A 286 4.69 1.30 16.60
CA VAL A 286 4.40 1.24 15.15
C VAL A 286 2.91 1.04 14.91
N ASN A 287 2.24 0.18 15.69
CA ASN A 287 0.80 -0.01 15.61
C ASN A 287 0.02 1.27 15.93
N GLN A 288 0.46 2.04 16.94
CA GLN A 288 -0.16 3.34 17.24
C GLN A 288 -0.04 4.30 16.05
N PHE A 289 1.11 4.36 15.40
CA PHE A 289 1.32 5.17 14.19
C PHE A 289 0.41 4.71 13.05
N LEU A 290 0.37 3.41 12.79
CA LEU A 290 -0.43 2.82 11.71
C LEU A 290 -1.93 3.12 11.92
N VAL A 291 -2.47 2.83 13.10
CA VAL A 291 -3.90 3.01 13.40
C VAL A 291 -4.28 4.48 13.34
N ALA A 292 -3.49 5.36 13.95
CA ALA A 292 -3.78 6.80 13.93
C ALA A 292 -3.72 7.37 12.51
N SER A 293 -2.70 7.01 11.72
CA SER A 293 -2.59 7.41 10.32
C SER A 293 -3.75 6.86 9.49
N PHE A 294 -4.15 5.61 9.71
CA PHE A 294 -5.27 4.97 9.01
C PHE A 294 -6.59 5.72 9.26
N ILE A 295 -6.91 6.04 10.52
CA ILE A 295 -8.13 6.78 10.87
C ILE A 295 -8.09 8.19 10.26
N PHE A 296 -6.95 8.88 10.37
CA PHE A 296 -6.82 10.23 9.84
C PHE A 296 -6.82 10.28 8.31
N SER A 297 -6.43 9.19 7.65
CA SER A 297 -6.41 9.06 6.19
C SER A 297 -7.78 9.24 5.54
N LEU A 298 -8.87 8.95 6.26
CA LEU A 298 -10.24 9.17 5.79
C LEU A 298 -10.45 10.61 5.28
N ILE A 299 -9.91 11.56 6.02
CA ILE A 299 -10.03 12.98 5.67
C ILE A 299 -8.83 13.43 4.85
N SER A 300 -7.61 13.09 5.29
CA SER A 300 -6.39 13.64 4.68
C SER A 300 -6.22 13.21 3.22
N ILE A 301 -6.49 11.94 2.87
CA ILE A 301 -6.40 11.48 1.48
C ILE A 301 -7.43 12.21 0.62
N SER A 302 -8.67 12.34 1.11
CA SER A 302 -9.74 13.01 0.38
C SER A 302 -9.43 14.49 0.10
N VAL A 303 -8.83 15.18 1.08
CA VAL A 303 -8.35 16.56 0.93
C VAL A 303 -7.19 16.63 -0.06
N MET A 304 -6.22 15.72 0.03
CA MET A 304 -5.04 15.74 -0.85
C MET A 304 -5.39 15.43 -2.30
N VAL A 305 -6.27 14.45 -2.54
CA VAL A 305 -6.75 14.13 -3.89
C VAL A 305 -7.60 15.26 -4.45
N TRP A 306 -8.41 15.92 -3.61
CA TRP A 306 -9.13 17.13 -4.02
C TRP A 306 -8.17 18.27 -4.38
N LEU A 307 -7.18 18.57 -3.55
CA LEU A 307 -6.15 19.57 -3.87
C LEU A 307 -5.41 19.23 -5.18
N PHE A 308 -5.04 17.97 -5.38
CA PHE A 308 -4.43 17.49 -6.60
C PHE A 308 -5.29 17.76 -7.83
N SER A 309 -6.61 17.52 -7.73
CA SER A 309 -7.56 17.73 -8.83
C SER A 309 -7.70 19.18 -9.26
N LEU A 310 -7.24 20.15 -8.46
CA LEU A 310 -7.21 21.56 -8.85
C LEU A 310 -6.07 21.87 -9.84
N PHE A 311 -5.04 21.06 -9.88
CA PHE A 311 -3.83 21.30 -10.68
C PHE A 311 -3.62 20.27 -11.79
N PHE A 312 -4.14 19.06 -11.60
CA PHE A 312 -4.04 17.95 -12.53
C PHE A 312 -5.43 17.51 -12.97
N ILE A 313 -5.69 17.54 -14.26
CA ILE A 313 -6.97 17.16 -14.86
C ILE A 313 -6.74 15.87 -15.64
N PRO A 314 -7.60 14.83 -15.51
CA PRO A 314 -7.54 13.65 -16.37
C PRO A 314 -7.70 14.09 -17.84
N LEU A 315 -6.80 13.62 -18.70
CA LEU A 315 -6.91 13.81 -20.15
C LEU A 315 -8.00 12.92 -20.73
#